data_7e43e35d50d766a2e9f2dca6db28b757
#
_entry.id   7e43e35d50d766a2e9f2dca6db28b757
#
_cell.length_a   1.000
_cell.length_b   1.000
_cell.length_c   1.000
_cell.angle_alpha   90.00
_cell.angle_beta   90.00
_cell.angle_gamma   90.00
#
_symmetry.space_group_name_H-M   'P 1'
#
loop_
_entity.id
_entity.type
_entity.pdbx_description
1 polymer ?
#
loop_
_entity_poly.entity_id
_entity_poly.type
_entity_poly.pdbx_seq_one_letter_code
_entity_poly.pdbx_strand_id
1 'polypeptide(L)'
;MVAIRMISVLLLGLTVSGCASIETATRNAPLDVGGLEAPAVAVDVRDIRVSVPETLRVSEANAYLPAGDIVWRGDPPGNRHDQVKAIFEEALQRGTATMTPGHLPVVVEVEVARFHALTEKARYTVGGMHGLHFVMQLRHAETGALVGKPELIKANLRGFGGQAAIEADRIGQTQKVRITDHLANVIRQELSGPDGYVAANLRLGGLSGQL
;
A
#
# COMPACT_ATOMS: atom_id res chain seq x y z
N MET A 1 35.71 -83.78 13.38
CA MET A 1 36.99 -83.44 13.98
C MET A 1 36.85 -82.02 14.48
N VAL A 2 36.58 -81.84 15.77
CA VAL A 2 37.57 -81.43 16.79
C VAL A 2 38.22 -80.07 16.38
N ALA A 3 38.17 -79.01 17.09
CA ALA A 3 38.26 -78.67 18.50
C ALA A 3 37.81 -77.23 18.68
N ILE A 4 36.98 -76.92 19.64
CA ILE A 4 37.29 -76.56 21.02
C ILE A 4 38.45 -75.54 21.17
N ARG A 5 38.13 -74.44 21.68
CA ARG A 5 38.69 -73.76 22.88
C ARG A 5 38.38 -72.29 22.86
N MET A 6 37.57 -71.91 23.77
CA MET A 6 37.87 -71.36 25.11
C MET A 6 38.17 -69.90 25.12
N ILE A 7 37.22 -69.18 25.70
CA ILE A 7 37.34 -68.37 26.96
C ILE A 7 38.20 -67.13 26.85
N SER A 8 37.56 -66.02 27.00
CA SER A 8 37.88 -65.08 28.11
C SER A 8 36.77 -64.05 28.27
N VAL A 9 36.13 -64.20 29.37
CA VAL A 9 35.29 -63.18 30.00
C VAL A 9 36.21 -62.03 30.39
N LEU A 10 35.97 -60.81 29.87
CA LEU A 10 36.49 -59.65 30.47
C LEU A 10 35.31 -58.70 30.68
N LEU A 11 34.81 -58.73 31.90
CA LEU A 11 33.93 -57.66 32.42
C LEU A 11 34.74 -56.37 32.44
N LEU A 12 34.39 -55.46 31.59
CA LEU A 12 34.82 -54.09 31.78
C LEU A 12 33.55 -53.23 31.91
N GLY A 13 33.27 -52.87 33.13
CA GLY A 13 32.18 -51.98 33.48
C GLY A 13 32.38 -50.60 32.83
N LEU A 14 31.53 -50.28 31.87
CA LEU A 14 31.38 -48.91 31.44
C LEU A 14 30.42 -48.21 32.42
N THR A 15 30.98 -47.41 33.30
CA THR A 15 30.26 -46.39 34.04
C THR A 15 29.79 -45.37 33.04
N VAL A 16 28.53 -45.37 32.70
CA VAL A 16 27.87 -44.26 32.00
C VAL A 16 27.73 -43.15 33.01
N SER A 17 28.69 -42.24 33.02
CA SER A 17 28.49 -40.92 33.68
C SER A 17 27.54 -40.11 32.82
N GLY A 18 26.27 -40.19 33.14
CA GLY A 18 25.28 -39.27 32.61
C GLY A 18 25.59 -37.88 33.13
N CYS A 19 26.21 -37.04 32.30
CA CYS A 19 26.16 -35.61 32.51
C CYS A 19 24.72 -35.18 32.26
N ALA A 20 23.93 -35.15 33.32
CA ALA A 20 22.72 -34.36 33.33
C ALA A 20 23.16 -32.89 33.23
N SER A 21 23.18 -32.32 32.03
CA SER A 21 23.21 -30.92 31.86
C SER A 21 21.88 -30.38 32.44
N ILE A 22 21.96 -29.81 33.62
CA ILE A 22 20.89 -28.97 34.15
C ILE A 22 20.87 -27.81 33.19
N GLU A 23 19.97 -27.83 32.22
CA GLU A 23 19.59 -26.61 31.51
C GLU A 23 18.99 -25.67 32.53
N THR A 24 19.84 -24.83 33.11
CA THR A 24 19.33 -23.62 33.75
C THR A 24 18.53 -22.89 32.70
N ALA A 25 17.20 -22.89 32.85
CA ALA A 25 16.33 -22.02 32.08
C ALA A 25 16.86 -20.61 32.27
N THR A 26 17.66 -20.15 31.31
CA THR A 26 18.13 -18.79 31.28
C THR A 26 16.89 -17.92 31.04
N ARG A 27 16.66 -17.00 31.99
CA ARG A 27 15.63 -15.95 31.89
C ARG A 27 15.74 -15.10 30.62
N ASN A 28 16.68 -15.42 29.75
CA ASN A 28 16.95 -14.79 28.46
C ASN A 28 16.66 -15.68 27.25
N ALA A 29 15.86 -16.76 27.40
CA ALA A 29 15.24 -17.33 26.21
C ALA A 29 14.46 -16.19 25.57
N PRO A 30 14.72 -15.80 24.31
CA PRO A 30 13.84 -14.87 23.64
C PRO A 30 12.45 -15.50 23.73
N LEU A 31 11.52 -14.82 24.36
CA LEU A 31 10.13 -15.17 24.16
C LEU A 31 9.92 -15.00 22.65
N ASP A 32 9.99 -16.10 21.96
CA ASP A 32 9.45 -16.20 20.61
C ASP A 32 7.94 -16.04 20.78
N VAL A 33 7.54 -14.80 21.00
CA VAL A 33 6.16 -14.35 20.87
C VAL A 33 5.88 -14.48 19.39
N GLY A 34 5.64 -15.75 18.99
CA GLY A 34 5.25 -16.10 17.63
C GLY A 34 4.28 -15.04 17.16
N GLY A 35 4.80 -14.11 16.36
CA GLY A 35 4.10 -13.12 15.61
C GLY A 35 2.75 -12.65 16.20
N LEU A 36 2.73 -12.10 17.41
CA LEU A 36 1.68 -11.15 17.76
C LEU A 36 1.94 -9.92 16.88
N GLU A 37 1.50 -10.02 15.64
CA GLU A 37 1.41 -8.88 14.75
C GLU A 37 0.61 -7.81 15.52
N ALA A 38 1.28 -6.73 15.91
CA ALA A 38 0.62 -5.67 16.64
C ALA A 38 -0.64 -5.29 15.86
N PRO A 39 -1.82 -5.25 16.48
CA PRO A 39 -3.05 -4.98 15.77
C PRO A 39 -2.87 -3.69 14.98
N ALA A 40 -3.16 -3.75 13.69
CA ALA A 40 -3.09 -2.58 12.83
C ALA A 40 -4.01 -1.51 13.43
N VAL A 41 -3.48 -0.29 13.62
CA VAL A 41 -4.31 0.81 14.11
C VAL A 41 -5.39 1.07 13.07
N ALA A 42 -6.65 0.85 13.44
CA ALA A 42 -7.78 1.14 12.59
C ALA A 42 -8.13 2.63 12.70
N VAL A 43 -8.18 3.32 11.59
CA VAL A 43 -8.53 4.75 11.50
C VAL A 43 -10.03 4.93 11.28
N ASP A 44 -10.56 6.04 11.78
CA ASP A 44 -11.92 6.50 11.52
C ASP A 44 -11.84 7.79 10.70
N VAL A 45 -12.11 7.71 9.41
CA VAL A 45 -11.99 8.84 8.49
C VAL A 45 -13.15 9.79 8.68
N ARG A 46 -12.89 10.97 9.24
CA ARG A 46 -13.88 12.01 9.53
C ARG A 46 -14.03 13.04 8.43
N ASP A 47 -12.96 13.29 7.70
CA ASP A 47 -12.93 14.27 6.63
C ASP A 47 -11.87 13.88 5.59
N ILE A 48 -12.06 14.35 4.36
CA ILE A 48 -11.13 14.18 3.25
C ILE A 48 -10.80 15.53 2.64
N ARG A 49 -9.52 15.76 2.33
CA ARG A 49 -9.06 17.00 1.69
C ARG A 49 -8.16 16.66 0.52
N VAL A 50 -8.50 17.19 -0.64
CA VAL A 50 -7.71 17.03 -1.86
C VAL A 50 -7.19 18.37 -2.31
N SER A 51 -5.90 18.45 -2.57
CA SER A 51 -5.26 19.58 -3.23
C SER A 51 -4.61 19.14 -4.53
N VAL A 52 -4.74 19.99 -5.54
CA VAL A 52 -4.04 19.85 -6.82
C VAL A 52 -3.27 21.13 -7.04
N PRO A 53 -1.95 21.16 -6.81
CA PRO A 53 -1.16 22.37 -6.90
C PRO A 53 -1.25 23.03 -8.30
N GLU A 54 -1.49 24.32 -8.35
CA GLU A 54 -1.52 25.11 -9.59
C GLU A 54 -0.16 25.14 -10.31
N THR A 55 0.91 24.74 -9.62
CA THR A 55 2.25 24.60 -10.20
C THR A 55 2.40 23.40 -11.12
N LEU A 56 1.46 22.43 -11.06
CA LEU A 56 1.47 21.27 -11.96
C LEU A 56 1.09 21.73 -13.38
N ARG A 57 2.00 21.47 -14.31
CA ARG A 57 1.83 21.88 -15.71
C ARG A 57 0.83 20.99 -16.44
N VAL A 58 -0.20 21.59 -16.98
CA VAL A 58 -1.19 20.92 -17.81
C VAL A 58 -0.68 20.79 -19.25
N SER A 59 -0.91 19.64 -19.86
CA SER A 59 -0.71 19.44 -21.29
C SER A 59 -1.99 18.96 -21.97
N GLU A 60 -2.43 19.69 -22.99
CA GLU A 60 -3.56 19.34 -23.86
C GLU A 60 -3.13 18.62 -25.15
N ALA A 61 -1.83 18.32 -25.29
CA ALA A 61 -1.30 17.67 -26.48
C ALA A 61 -1.81 16.24 -26.61
N ASN A 62 -2.46 15.93 -27.76
CA ASN A 62 -2.84 14.56 -28.09
C ASN A 62 -1.68 13.82 -28.75
N ALA A 63 -0.64 13.52 -27.96
CA ALA A 63 0.59 12.82 -28.37
C ALA A 63 0.72 11.50 -27.60
N TYR A 64 1.62 10.61 -28.02
CA TYR A 64 1.89 9.38 -27.27
C TYR A 64 2.48 9.65 -25.88
N LEU A 65 3.39 10.61 -25.81
CA LEU A 65 4.08 11.02 -24.57
C LEU A 65 4.06 12.56 -24.46
N PRO A 66 2.93 13.16 -24.09
CA PRO A 66 2.85 14.60 -23.91
C PRO A 66 3.69 15.04 -22.72
N ALA A 67 4.35 16.18 -22.82
CA ALA A 67 5.06 16.80 -21.71
C ALA A 67 4.07 17.51 -20.81
N GLY A 68 4.06 17.17 -19.51
CA GLY A 68 3.16 17.77 -18.51
C GLY A 68 3.08 16.91 -17.25
N ASP A 69 2.65 17.53 -16.18
CA ASP A 69 2.39 16.84 -14.90
C ASP A 69 0.95 16.35 -14.86
N ILE A 70 0.02 17.14 -15.45
CA ILE A 70 -1.37 16.78 -15.67
C ILE A 70 -1.59 16.56 -17.18
N VAL A 71 -2.03 15.37 -17.52
CA VAL A 71 -2.56 15.01 -18.84
C VAL A 71 -3.90 14.34 -18.62
N TRP A 72 -4.99 15.08 -18.90
CA TRP A 72 -6.33 14.56 -18.73
C TRP A 72 -7.24 15.02 -19.86
N ARG A 73 -7.83 14.06 -20.55
CA ARG A 73 -8.71 14.29 -21.70
C ARG A 73 -9.99 13.42 -21.65
N GLY A 74 -10.28 12.86 -20.45
CA GLY A 74 -11.47 12.02 -20.25
C GLY A 74 -12.74 12.82 -19.92
N ASP A 75 -12.59 14.12 -19.64
CA ASP A 75 -13.70 15.07 -19.47
C ASP A 75 -13.70 16.11 -20.58
N PRO A 76 -14.82 16.80 -20.82
CA PRO A 76 -14.88 17.94 -21.75
C PRO A 76 -13.80 19.00 -21.43
N PRO A 77 -13.44 19.88 -22.39
CA PRO A 77 -12.52 20.97 -22.13
C PRO A 77 -12.94 21.81 -20.93
N GLY A 78 -11.98 22.11 -20.04
CA GLY A 78 -12.23 22.85 -18.81
C GLY A 78 -10.99 22.92 -17.93
N ASN A 79 -11.14 23.34 -16.69
CA ASN A 79 -10.06 23.39 -15.70
C ASN A 79 -9.60 21.96 -15.34
N ARG A 80 -8.39 21.58 -15.75
CA ARG A 80 -7.86 20.23 -15.52
C ARG A 80 -7.51 19.97 -14.05
N HIS A 81 -7.12 20.99 -13.30
CA HIS A 81 -6.88 20.87 -11.86
C HIS A 81 -8.17 20.52 -11.13
N ASP A 82 -9.28 21.20 -11.42
CA ASP A 82 -10.58 20.91 -10.81
C ASP A 82 -11.10 19.52 -11.20
N GLN A 83 -10.91 19.11 -12.45
CA GLN A 83 -11.34 17.80 -12.94
C GLN A 83 -10.56 16.67 -12.26
N VAL A 84 -9.25 16.83 -12.10
CA VAL A 84 -8.40 15.88 -11.38
C VAL A 84 -8.75 15.85 -9.90
N LYS A 85 -8.99 17.01 -9.28
CA LYS A 85 -9.45 17.11 -7.90
C LYS A 85 -10.73 16.31 -7.69
N ALA A 86 -11.72 16.49 -8.54
CA ALA A 86 -13.00 15.76 -8.46
C ALA A 86 -12.83 14.23 -8.57
N ILE A 87 -11.90 13.75 -9.43
CA ILE A 87 -11.59 12.32 -9.54
C ILE A 87 -11.01 11.78 -8.22
N PHE A 88 -10.09 12.51 -7.59
CA PHE A 88 -9.51 12.09 -6.31
C PHE A 88 -10.52 12.17 -5.16
N GLU A 89 -11.36 13.20 -5.11
CA GLU A 89 -12.44 13.32 -4.12
C GLU A 89 -13.42 12.14 -4.22
N GLU A 90 -13.85 11.81 -5.43
CA GLU A 90 -14.72 10.65 -5.67
C GLU A 90 -14.04 9.33 -5.29
N ALA A 91 -12.75 9.16 -5.62
CA ALA A 91 -11.98 7.98 -5.27
C ALA A 91 -11.82 7.82 -3.74
N LEU A 92 -11.52 8.90 -3.03
CA LEU A 92 -11.42 8.92 -1.58
C LEU A 92 -12.76 8.57 -0.92
N GLN A 93 -13.85 9.19 -1.36
CA GLN A 93 -15.20 8.86 -0.86
C GLN A 93 -15.53 7.39 -1.06
N ARG A 94 -15.29 6.82 -2.26
CA ARG A 94 -15.55 5.40 -2.54
C ARG A 94 -14.61 4.48 -1.76
N GLY A 95 -13.33 4.83 -1.65
CA GLY A 95 -12.32 4.02 -0.95
C GLY A 95 -12.58 3.92 0.55
N THR A 96 -13.09 4.99 1.16
CA THR A 96 -13.38 5.06 2.60
C THR A 96 -14.78 4.59 2.97
N ALA A 97 -15.75 4.67 2.06
CA ALA A 97 -17.17 4.36 2.33
C ALA A 97 -17.44 2.94 2.85
N THR A 98 -16.59 1.98 2.51
CA THR A 98 -16.72 0.57 2.92
C THR A 98 -15.80 0.18 4.07
N MET A 99 -15.03 1.12 4.61
CA MET A 99 -14.14 0.85 5.73
C MET A 99 -14.91 0.77 7.04
N THR A 100 -14.55 -0.18 7.89
CA THR A 100 -15.06 -0.22 9.27
C THR A 100 -14.38 0.90 10.06
N PRO A 101 -15.13 1.81 10.71
CA PRO A 101 -14.55 2.86 11.53
C PRO A 101 -13.66 2.28 12.63
N GLY A 102 -12.47 2.85 12.78
CA GLY A 102 -11.52 2.51 13.83
C GLY A 102 -11.65 3.42 15.05
N HIS A 103 -10.59 3.41 15.88
CA HIS A 103 -10.56 4.20 17.10
C HIS A 103 -9.82 5.54 16.96
N LEU A 104 -9.08 5.73 15.86
CA LEU A 104 -8.30 6.93 15.62
C LEU A 104 -9.03 7.85 14.62
N PRO A 105 -9.66 8.94 15.06
CA PRO A 105 -10.34 9.87 14.17
C PRO A 105 -9.32 10.69 13.37
N VAL A 106 -9.40 10.61 12.04
CA VAL A 106 -8.44 11.25 11.14
C VAL A 106 -9.10 12.04 10.03
N VAL A 107 -8.38 13.06 9.56
CA VAL A 107 -8.58 13.72 8.28
C VAL A 107 -7.54 13.15 7.31
N VAL A 108 -7.99 12.66 6.17
CA VAL A 108 -7.11 12.20 5.09
C VAL A 108 -6.83 13.38 4.17
N GLU A 109 -5.56 13.76 4.07
CA GLU A 109 -5.11 14.80 3.16
C GLU A 109 -4.33 14.16 1.99
N VAL A 110 -4.72 14.52 0.77
CA VAL A 110 -4.09 14.07 -0.46
C VAL A 110 -3.67 15.27 -1.28
N GLU A 111 -2.39 15.35 -1.62
CA GLU A 111 -1.86 16.31 -2.57
C GLU A 111 -1.41 15.59 -3.85
N VAL A 112 -2.01 15.97 -4.98
CA VAL A 112 -1.67 15.37 -6.27
C VAL A 112 -0.28 15.84 -6.70
N ALA A 113 0.62 14.89 -6.96
CA ALA A 113 1.96 15.16 -7.47
C ALA A 113 2.07 14.94 -8.99
N ARG A 114 1.26 14.05 -9.55
CA ARG A 114 1.19 13.77 -10.98
C ARG A 114 -0.13 13.11 -11.34
N PHE A 115 -0.74 13.55 -12.44
CA PHE A 115 -1.89 12.89 -13.05
C PHE A 115 -1.73 12.81 -14.56
N HIS A 116 -1.02 11.79 -15.03
CA HIS A 116 -0.67 11.64 -16.42
C HIS A 116 -1.41 10.45 -17.02
N ALA A 117 -2.64 10.70 -17.49
CA ALA A 117 -3.46 9.70 -18.15
C ALA A 117 -3.09 9.53 -19.62
N LEU A 118 -3.56 8.47 -20.25
CA LEU A 118 -3.37 8.28 -21.70
C LEU A 118 -4.19 9.30 -22.49
N THR A 119 -3.57 9.83 -23.53
CA THR A 119 -4.28 10.62 -24.55
C THR A 119 -5.13 9.71 -25.43
N GLU A 120 -6.06 10.26 -26.20
CA GLU A 120 -6.85 9.49 -27.16
C GLU A 120 -5.95 8.78 -28.18
N LYS A 121 -4.89 9.47 -28.64
CA LYS A 121 -3.91 8.88 -29.57
C LYS A 121 -3.27 7.61 -29.00
N ALA A 122 -2.81 7.65 -27.75
CA ALA A 122 -2.20 6.48 -27.10
C ALA A 122 -3.26 5.41 -26.79
N ARG A 123 -4.41 5.83 -26.25
CA ARG A 123 -5.48 4.96 -25.80
C ARG A 123 -6.10 4.15 -26.94
N TYR A 124 -6.40 4.77 -28.07
CA TYR A 124 -7.03 4.06 -29.21
C TYR A 124 -6.03 3.38 -30.14
N THR A 125 -4.75 3.36 -29.77
CA THR A 125 -3.71 2.65 -30.51
C THR A 125 -2.95 1.68 -29.60
N VAL A 126 -1.84 2.10 -29.00
CA VAL A 126 -0.88 1.23 -28.31
C VAL A 126 -1.19 0.98 -26.82
N GLY A 127 -2.04 1.80 -26.20
CA GLY A 127 -2.22 1.80 -24.75
C GLY A 127 -1.03 2.37 -24.01
N GLY A 128 -0.83 1.92 -22.77
CA GLY A 128 0.31 2.37 -21.97
C GLY A 128 0.07 2.29 -20.46
N MET A 129 0.63 3.24 -19.73
CA MET A 129 0.51 3.34 -18.28
C MET A 129 0.00 4.73 -17.89
N HIS A 130 -1.02 4.79 -17.06
CA HIS A 130 -1.40 6.02 -16.37
C HIS A 130 -0.43 6.24 -15.21
N GLY A 131 0.22 7.40 -15.16
CA GLY A 131 1.08 7.80 -14.06
C GLY A 131 0.28 8.59 -13.04
N LEU A 132 -0.12 7.97 -11.94
CA LEU A 132 -0.98 8.55 -10.90
C LEU A 132 -0.18 8.59 -9.59
N HIS A 133 0.32 9.77 -9.24
CA HIS A 133 1.14 9.94 -8.03
C HIS A 133 0.53 11.02 -7.14
N PHE A 134 0.50 10.74 -5.84
CA PHE A 134 0.01 11.69 -4.85
C PHE A 134 0.72 11.51 -3.51
N VAL A 135 0.82 12.55 -2.74
CA VAL A 135 1.27 12.49 -1.36
C VAL A 135 0.05 12.30 -0.47
N MET A 136 0.11 11.29 0.40
CA MET A 136 -0.90 11.06 1.43
C MET A 136 -0.32 11.42 2.79
N GLN A 137 -1.12 12.10 3.61
CA GLN A 137 -0.85 12.29 5.02
C GLN A 137 -2.15 12.23 5.83
N LEU A 138 -2.04 11.84 7.08
CA LEU A 138 -3.16 11.83 8.01
C LEU A 138 -2.96 12.90 9.08
N ARG A 139 -4.06 13.55 9.49
CA ARG A 139 -4.11 14.41 10.66
C ARG A 139 -5.16 13.91 11.64
N HIS A 140 -4.87 14.02 12.93
CA HIS A 140 -5.87 13.77 13.95
C HIS A 140 -7.00 14.78 13.80
N ALA A 141 -8.24 14.29 13.73
CA ALA A 141 -9.39 15.12 13.37
C ALA A 141 -9.66 16.28 14.36
N GLU A 142 -9.39 16.08 15.65
CA GLU A 142 -9.66 17.08 16.69
C GLU A 142 -8.48 18.02 16.93
N THR A 143 -7.25 17.52 16.90
CA THR A 143 -6.06 18.30 17.25
C THR A 143 -5.34 18.90 16.06
N GLY A 144 -5.58 18.38 14.84
CA GLY A 144 -4.86 18.74 13.62
C GLY A 144 -3.42 18.25 13.58
N ALA A 145 -2.96 17.51 14.59
CA ALA A 145 -1.60 16.97 14.65
C ALA A 145 -1.37 15.95 13.53
N LEU A 146 -0.17 15.92 12.95
CA LEU A 146 0.21 14.90 11.99
C LEU A 146 0.19 13.51 12.63
N VAL A 147 -0.38 12.56 11.91
CA VAL A 147 -0.44 11.15 12.26
C VAL A 147 0.36 10.38 11.21
N GLY A 148 1.60 10.05 11.54
CA GLY A 148 2.54 9.48 10.58
C GLY A 148 3.27 10.54 9.75
N LYS A 149 4.11 10.09 8.82
CA LYS A 149 4.88 10.96 7.91
C LYS A 149 4.17 11.05 6.57
N PRO A 150 4.19 12.21 5.89
CA PRO A 150 3.71 12.29 4.51
C PRO A 150 4.44 11.28 3.62
N GLU A 151 3.72 10.56 2.77
CA GLU A 151 4.28 9.52 1.90
C GLU A 151 3.80 9.67 0.46
N LEU A 152 4.74 9.51 -0.49
CA LEU A 152 4.43 9.53 -1.92
C LEU A 152 3.93 8.16 -2.37
N ILE A 153 2.65 8.10 -2.71
CA ILE A 153 2.00 6.92 -3.25
C ILE A 153 2.03 6.96 -4.79
N LYS A 154 2.53 5.88 -5.41
CA LYS A 154 2.57 5.71 -6.86
C LYS A 154 1.51 4.71 -7.29
N ALA A 155 0.32 5.18 -7.56
CA ALA A 155 -0.84 4.39 -7.97
C ALA A 155 -0.92 4.24 -9.50
N ASN A 156 0.15 3.77 -10.15
CA ASN A 156 0.16 3.61 -11.59
C ASN A 156 -0.85 2.53 -12.02
N LEU A 157 -1.54 2.77 -13.14
CA LEU A 157 -2.54 1.85 -13.69
C LEU A 157 -2.26 1.55 -15.16
N ARG A 158 -2.29 0.28 -15.53
CA ARG A 158 -2.21 -0.10 -16.95
C ARG A 158 -3.46 0.36 -17.70
N GLY A 159 -3.26 1.17 -18.72
CA GLY A 159 -4.30 1.61 -19.65
C GLY A 159 -4.47 0.63 -20.81
N PHE A 160 -5.70 0.48 -21.28
CA PHE A 160 -6.00 -0.30 -22.47
C PHE A 160 -5.54 0.44 -23.73
N GLY A 161 -5.28 -0.33 -24.81
CA GLY A 161 -4.95 0.16 -26.13
C GLY A 161 -5.84 -0.43 -27.21
N GLY A 162 -6.06 0.32 -28.29
CA GLY A 162 -6.81 -0.13 -29.48
C GLY A 162 -8.20 -0.66 -29.17
N GLN A 163 -8.52 -1.82 -29.69
CA GLN A 163 -9.85 -2.44 -29.55
C GLN A 163 -10.24 -2.69 -28.10
N ALA A 164 -9.29 -3.02 -27.24
CA ALA A 164 -9.59 -3.22 -25.80
C ALA A 164 -10.07 -1.92 -25.13
N ALA A 165 -9.56 -0.77 -25.53
CA ALA A 165 -10.01 0.52 -25.02
C ALA A 165 -11.42 0.86 -25.52
N ILE A 166 -11.69 0.60 -26.80
CA ILE A 166 -13.01 0.83 -27.43
C ILE A 166 -14.07 -0.06 -26.77
N GLU A 167 -13.76 -1.33 -26.57
CA GLU A 167 -14.69 -2.25 -25.94
C GLU A 167 -14.96 -1.87 -24.47
N ALA A 168 -13.94 -1.48 -23.75
CA ALA A 168 -14.09 -1.00 -22.36
C ALA A 168 -15.03 0.22 -22.30
N ASP A 169 -14.88 1.18 -23.24
CA ASP A 169 -15.77 2.33 -23.31
C ASP A 169 -17.21 1.94 -23.63
N ARG A 170 -17.39 1.00 -24.56
CA ARG A 170 -18.72 0.51 -24.96
C ARG A 170 -19.51 -0.09 -23.80
N ILE A 171 -18.83 -0.73 -22.83
CA ILE A 171 -19.45 -1.29 -21.63
C ILE A 171 -19.40 -0.36 -20.41
N GLY A 172 -19.11 0.93 -20.63
CA GLY A 172 -19.06 1.93 -19.55
C GLY A 172 -17.78 1.93 -18.70
N GLN A 173 -16.80 1.06 -19.00
CA GLN A 173 -15.49 1.02 -18.34
C GLN A 173 -14.54 2.06 -18.95
N THR A 174 -14.98 3.32 -18.89
CA THR A 174 -14.20 4.44 -19.43
C THR A 174 -12.90 4.62 -18.68
N GLN A 175 -11.97 5.38 -19.27
CA GLN A 175 -10.71 5.73 -18.60
C GLN A 175 -10.95 6.38 -17.23
N LYS A 176 -11.96 7.27 -17.11
CA LYS A 176 -12.32 7.93 -15.86
C LYS A 176 -12.77 6.91 -14.80
N VAL A 177 -13.72 6.06 -15.13
CA VAL A 177 -14.25 5.01 -14.23
C VAL A 177 -13.10 4.14 -13.72
N ARG A 178 -12.29 3.62 -14.62
CA ARG A 178 -11.18 2.73 -14.25
C ARG A 178 -10.12 3.41 -13.36
N ILE A 179 -9.79 4.67 -13.63
CA ILE A 179 -8.85 5.43 -12.80
C ILE A 179 -9.45 5.68 -11.42
N THR A 180 -10.71 6.13 -11.35
CA THR A 180 -11.40 6.39 -10.06
C THR A 180 -11.49 5.12 -9.22
N ASP A 181 -11.89 3.99 -9.80
CA ASP A 181 -12.01 2.71 -9.09
C ASP A 181 -10.63 2.20 -8.62
N HIS A 182 -9.60 2.36 -9.45
CA HIS A 182 -8.23 1.99 -9.07
C HIS A 182 -7.72 2.84 -7.91
N LEU A 183 -7.86 4.16 -7.98
CA LEU A 183 -7.47 5.06 -6.89
C LEU A 183 -8.24 4.75 -5.61
N ALA A 184 -9.55 4.47 -5.68
CA ALA A 184 -10.35 4.07 -4.52
C ALA A 184 -9.82 2.79 -3.85
N ASN A 185 -9.41 1.80 -4.66
CA ASN A 185 -8.82 0.57 -4.16
C ASN A 185 -7.45 0.81 -3.52
N VAL A 186 -6.58 1.60 -4.16
CA VAL A 186 -5.26 1.97 -3.59
C VAL A 186 -5.45 2.70 -2.26
N ILE A 187 -6.29 3.73 -2.22
CA ILE A 187 -6.56 4.51 -0.99
C ILE A 187 -7.05 3.60 0.14
N ARG A 188 -7.98 2.68 -0.15
CA ARG A 188 -8.44 1.72 0.85
C ARG A 188 -7.31 0.81 1.34
N GLN A 189 -6.44 0.33 0.45
CA GLN A 189 -5.28 -0.48 0.83
C GLN A 189 -4.30 0.31 1.70
N GLU A 190 -4.04 1.57 1.37
CA GLU A 190 -3.18 2.45 2.17
C GLU A 190 -3.74 2.70 3.57
N LEU A 191 -5.06 2.83 3.70
CA LEU A 191 -5.71 3.13 4.97
C LEU A 191 -6.02 1.90 5.83
N SER A 192 -6.16 0.70 5.25
CA SER A 192 -6.60 -0.50 5.96
C SER A 192 -5.79 -1.76 5.63
N GLY A 193 -4.90 -1.73 4.66
CA GLY A 193 -4.09 -2.88 4.27
C GLY A 193 -2.93 -3.15 5.22
N PRO A 194 -2.44 -4.39 5.30
CA PRO A 194 -1.35 -4.78 6.20
C PRO A 194 -0.01 -4.11 5.86
N ASP A 195 0.18 -3.74 4.61
CA ASP A 195 1.39 -3.08 4.09
C ASP A 195 1.14 -1.64 3.63
N GLY A 196 -0.03 -1.08 3.95
CA GLY A 196 -0.42 0.27 3.56
C GLY A 196 0.19 1.34 4.49
N TYR A 197 -0.07 2.60 4.14
CA TYR A 197 0.38 3.79 4.87
C TYR A 197 0.11 3.70 6.38
N VAL A 198 -1.11 3.35 6.79
CA VAL A 198 -1.48 3.26 8.20
C VAL A 198 -0.66 2.19 8.90
N ALA A 199 -0.51 1.02 8.30
CA ALA A 199 0.29 -0.06 8.86
C ALA A 199 1.77 0.31 8.97
N ALA A 200 2.32 0.99 7.96
CA ALA A 200 3.73 1.40 7.93
C ALA A 200 4.04 2.50 8.95
N ASN A 201 3.13 3.46 9.14
CA ASN A 201 3.37 4.65 9.96
C ASN A 201 2.84 4.56 11.39
N LEU A 202 1.86 3.70 11.67
CA LEU A 202 1.14 3.65 12.95
C LEU A 202 1.25 2.30 13.68
N ARG A 203 2.14 1.40 13.27
CA ARG A 203 2.39 0.17 14.03
C ARG A 203 2.89 0.52 15.43
N LEU A 204 2.22 0.02 16.46
CA LEU A 204 2.53 0.24 17.89
C LEU A 204 3.92 -0.25 18.33
N GLY A 205 4.78 -0.69 17.42
CA GLY A 205 6.17 -1.08 17.66
C GLY A 205 7.22 -0.10 17.13
N GLY A 206 6.85 0.93 16.39
CA GLY A 206 7.77 1.87 15.75
C GLY A 206 8.14 3.09 16.60
N LEU A 207 7.58 3.27 17.80
CA LEU A 207 7.84 4.42 18.66
C LEU A 207 9.05 4.25 19.60
N SER A 208 9.84 3.20 19.48
CA SER A 208 10.99 2.95 20.36
C SER A 208 12.33 3.40 19.76
N GLY A 209 12.38 4.52 19.06
CA GLY A 209 13.61 4.96 18.41
C GLY A 209 13.91 6.45 18.35
N GLN A 210 13.28 7.29 19.18
CA GLN A 210 13.72 8.69 19.33
C GLN A 210 13.38 9.21 20.74
N LEU A 211 14.26 8.91 21.70
CA LEU A 211 14.51 9.70 22.89
C LEU A 211 15.97 10.09 22.87
#